data_7ceb47f3f07d265c7e78d0bccc69a850
#
_entry.id   7ceb47f3f07d265c7e78d0bccc69a850
#
_cell.length_a   1.000
_cell.length_b   1.000
_cell.length_c   1.000
_cell.angle_alpha   90.00
_cell.angle_beta   90.00
_cell.angle_gamma   90.00
#
_symmetry.space_group_name_H-M   'P 1'
#
loop_
_entity.id
_entity.type
_entity.pdbx_description
1 polymer ?
#
loop_
_entity_poly.entity_id
_entity_poly.type
_entity_poly.pdbx_seq_one_letter_code
_entity_poly.pdbx_strand_id
1 'polypeptide(L)'
;MNKTPTTLIIMDGFGLRTETEGNAVAAANTPRLDQFFQEYAHTDLSASGLDVGLPAGQMGNSEVGHTNIGAGRVVFQDLPRISKSIDDGDFFQNPAYVHAMDACKEKRSALHLMGLLSDGGVHSHIDHLFALMQMAKDRGLERVYIHAFLDGRDVSPTSGVDYVTRTVEKCRELGVGKIATLMGRYYAMDRDKRWDRVEAAYDAMVYGESAHVNPLPVAAVKDAYAAGVTDEFIEPVICDGDGTISDNDSVIFFNYRPDRAREITRTLVDPKFDGFTRQYFPVTFVCTTEYDATMPNVEVAYPRQAVRNGLGEYLSNLGLTQLRIAETEKYAHVTFFFNGGVETQFPGEDRVLVPSPKVATYDLQPEMSAYEVCDKCVERIESGAYDVIILNFANCDMVGHTGVFDAAVKAVETVDECVGKVVDATMKMGGIAMITADHGNAETMTQEDGSPMTAHTTDLVPFILCGAGSELRQGRLADIAPTILDVMGLAAPEEMDGQTLIVK
;
A
#
# COMPACT_ATOMS: atom_id res chain seq x y z
N MET A 1 19.59 -31.06 -20.18
CA MET A 1 18.83 -31.88 -19.21
C MET A 1 17.51 -31.15 -18.99
N ASN A 2 16.42 -31.89 -18.96
CA ASN A 2 15.14 -31.28 -18.56
C ASN A 2 15.24 -30.82 -17.10
N LYS A 3 14.71 -29.63 -16.81
CA LYS A 3 14.66 -29.08 -15.46
C LYS A 3 13.49 -29.68 -14.70
N THR A 4 13.63 -29.72 -13.39
CA THR A 4 12.57 -30.11 -12.46
C THR A 4 11.92 -28.85 -11.96
N PRO A 5 10.69 -28.52 -12.37
CA PRO A 5 10.08 -27.21 -12.07
C PRO A 5 9.54 -27.12 -10.65
N THR A 6 9.70 -25.95 -10.03
CA THR A 6 8.90 -25.52 -8.87
C THR A 6 7.82 -24.56 -9.38
N THR A 7 6.55 -24.94 -9.24
CA THR A 7 5.42 -24.18 -9.78
C THR A 7 4.61 -23.57 -8.65
N LEU A 8 4.50 -22.25 -8.62
CA LEU A 8 3.57 -21.52 -7.74
C LEU A 8 2.30 -21.18 -8.54
N ILE A 9 1.16 -21.61 -8.04
CA ILE A 9 -0.17 -21.40 -8.61
C ILE A 9 -0.91 -20.46 -7.66
N ILE A 10 -1.27 -19.27 -8.14
CA ILE A 10 -2.02 -18.27 -7.38
C ILE A 10 -3.46 -18.27 -7.90
N MET A 11 -4.40 -18.67 -7.05
CA MET A 11 -5.85 -18.58 -7.30
C MET A 11 -6.34 -17.24 -6.79
N ASP A 12 -6.24 -16.20 -7.62
CA ASP A 12 -6.53 -14.81 -7.25
C ASP A 12 -7.94 -14.67 -6.66
N GLY A 13 -8.05 -14.12 -5.45
CA GLY A 13 -9.34 -13.93 -4.78
C GLY A 13 -9.97 -15.18 -4.16
N PHE A 14 -9.20 -16.25 -3.91
CA PHE A 14 -9.68 -17.48 -3.29
C PHE A 14 -9.37 -17.48 -1.78
N GLY A 15 -10.32 -17.00 -0.96
CA GLY A 15 -10.21 -17.03 0.50
C GLY A 15 -10.77 -18.31 1.14
N LEU A 16 -10.49 -18.47 2.42
CA LEU A 16 -10.97 -19.57 3.27
C LEU A 16 -12.00 -19.04 4.28
N ARG A 17 -13.20 -19.58 4.25
CA ARG A 17 -14.28 -19.26 5.19
C ARG A 17 -15.07 -20.50 5.54
N THR A 18 -15.44 -20.66 6.81
CA THR A 18 -16.19 -21.82 7.31
C THR A 18 -17.68 -21.74 7.04
N GLU A 19 -18.23 -20.52 7.00
CA GLU A 19 -19.63 -20.28 6.68
C GLU A 19 -19.93 -20.58 5.22
N THR A 20 -21.01 -21.30 4.96
CA THR A 20 -21.40 -21.73 3.61
C THR A 20 -22.36 -20.76 2.92
N GLU A 21 -23.08 -19.93 3.68
CA GLU A 21 -24.01 -18.95 3.12
C GLU A 21 -23.23 -17.82 2.42
N GLY A 22 -23.56 -17.55 1.16
CA GLY A 22 -22.86 -16.56 0.36
C GLY A 22 -21.40 -16.92 0.04
N ASN A 23 -20.97 -18.16 0.21
CA ASN A 23 -19.63 -18.64 -0.01
C ASN A 23 -19.57 -19.44 -1.32
N ALA A 24 -19.08 -18.81 -2.41
CA ALA A 24 -18.98 -19.46 -3.71
C ALA A 24 -17.90 -20.55 -3.74
N VAL A 25 -16.87 -20.44 -2.91
CA VAL A 25 -15.81 -21.46 -2.77
C VAL A 25 -16.41 -22.72 -2.15
N ALA A 26 -17.18 -22.60 -1.08
CA ALA A 26 -17.83 -23.74 -0.43
C ALA A 26 -18.98 -24.36 -1.25
N ALA A 27 -19.61 -23.59 -2.14
CA ALA A 27 -20.70 -24.05 -3.00
C ALA A 27 -20.21 -24.74 -4.28
N ALA A 28 -18.99 -24.47 -4.70
CA ALA A 28 -18.41 -25.00 -5.92
C ALA A 28 -18.04 -26.50 -5.77
N ASN A 29 -18.14 -27.24 -6.87
CA ASN A 29 -17.64 -28.62 -6.94
C ASN A 29 -16.14 -28.59 -7.29
N THR A 30 -15.30 -28.86 -6.30
CA THR A 30 -13.84 -28.72 -6.36
C THR A 30 -13.08 -30.02 -6.11
N PRO A 31 -13.34 -31.09 -6.89
CA PRO A 31 -12.80 -32.42 -6.60
C PRO A 31 -11.26 -32.47 -6.59
N ARG A 32 -10.57 -31.61 -7.33
CA ARG A 32 -9.11 -31.59 -7.38
C ARG A 32 -8.53 -30.91 -6.15
N LEU A 33 -9.04 -29.76 -5.77
CA LEU A 33 -8.61 -29.07 -4.54
C LEU A 33 -8.95 -29.90 -3.32
N ASP A 34 -10.13 -30.53 -3.26
CA ASP A 34 -10.52 -31.43 -2.18
C ASP A 34 -9.54 -32.60 -2.03
N GLN A 35 -9.13 -33.17 -3.16
CA GLN A 35 -8.10 -34.24 -3.17
C GLN A 35 -6.76 -33.70 -2.65
N PHE A 36 -6.32 -32.52 -3.09
CA PHE A 36 -5.05 -31.95 -2.67
C PHE A 36 -5.02 -31.60 -1.17
N PHE A 37 -6.11 -31.07 -0.62
CA PHE A 37 -6.25 -30.86 0.82
C PHE A 37 -6.19 -32.16 1.63
N GLN A 38 -6.64 -33.29 1.06
CA GLN A 38 -6.58 -34.59 1.74
C GLN A 38 -5.22 -35.28 1.62
N GLU A 39 -4.54 -35.14 0.50
CA GLU A 39 -3.32 -35.90 0.18
C GLU A 39 -2.03 -35.18 0.56
N TYR A 40 -2.04 -33.84 0.58
CA TYR A 40 -0.83 -33.03 0.74
C TYR A 40 -0.85 -32.17 2.01
N ALA A 41 0.37 -31.83 2.46
CA ALA A 41 0.51 -30.86 3.55
C ALA A 41 -0.04 -29.50 3.15
N HIS A 42 -0.84 -28.91 4.02
CA HIS A 42 -1.46 -27.60 3.80
C HIS A 42 -1.50 -26.78 5.09
N THR A 43 -1.64 -25.48 4.93
CA THR A 43 -1.80 -24.51 6.00
C THR A 43 -2.52 -23.27 5.49
N ASP A 44 -2.84 -22.35 6.38
CA ASP A 44 -3.48 -21.08 6.09
C ASP A 44 -2.46 -19.94 6.17
N LEU A 45 -2.59 -18.96 5.29
CA LEU A 45 -1.76 -17.76 5.27
C LEU A 45 -2.59 -16.50 5.53
N SER A 46 -2.01 -15.57 6.29
CA SER A 46 -2.54 -14.22 6.40
C SER A 46 -2.22 -13.43 5.11
N ALA A 47 -3.26 -12.82 4.53
CA ALA A 47 -3.21 -12.06 3.29
C ALA A 47 -3.78 -10.64 3.43
N SER A 48 -3.90 -10.12 4.66
CA SER A 48 -4.53 -8.83 4.95
C SER A 48 -3.81 -8.07 6.08
N GLY A 49 -4.15 -6.82 6.29
CA GLY A 49 -3.66 -6.00 7.39
C GLY A 49 -2.13 -5.92 7.47
N LEU A 50 -1.59 -5.88 8.67
CA LEU A 50 -0.16 -5.67 8.91
C LEU A 50 0.73 -6.79 8.34
N ASP A 51 0.23 -8.00 8.20
CA ASP A 51 0.97 -9.13 7.65
C ASP A 51 1.31 -8.99 6.16
N VAL A 52 0.65 -8.06 5.48
CA VAL A 52 0.95 -7.69 4.09
C VAL A 52 1.32 -6.22 3.93
N GLY A 53 1.57 -5.52 5.05
CA GLY A 53 2.01 -4.13 5.04
C GLY A 53 0.89 -3.11 4.84
N LEU A 54 -0.36 -3.49 5.07
CA LEU A 54 -1.54 -2.62 5.08
C LEU A 54 -1.91 -2.22 6.52
N PRO A 55 -2.73 -1.18 6.74
CA PRO A 55 -3.31 -0.90 8.05
C PRO A 55 -4.02 -2.10 8.65
N ALA A 56 -4.04 -2.20 9.99
CA ALA A 56 -4.71 -3.28 10.69
C ALA A 56 -6.19 -3.38 10.28
N GLY A 57 -6.68 -4.58 9.97
CA GLY A 57 -8.05 -4.85 9.55
C GLY A 57 -8.38 -4.45 8.11
N GLN A 58 -7.42 -3.92 7.35
CA GLN A 58 -7.63 -3.63 5.94
C GLN A 58 -7.49 -4.90 5.10
N MET A 59 -8.46 -5.15 4.22
CA MET A 59 -8.45 -6.27 3.27
C MET A 59 -7.24 -6.18 2.33
N GLY A 60 -6.67 -7.33 1.96
CA GLY A 60 -5.63 -7.44 0.95
C GLY A 60 -6.10 -7.06 -0.44
N ASN A 61 -5.17 -7.00 -1.37
CA ASN A 61 -5.43 -6.84 -2.80
C ASN A 61 -4.31 -7.45 -3.62
N SER A 62 -4.54 -7.64 -4.93
CA SER A 62 -3.61 -8.36 -5.79
C SER A 62 -2.24 -7.66 -5.92
N GLU A 63 -2.20 -6.32 -5.93
CA GLU A 63 -0.93 -5.57 -6.02
C GLU A 63 -0.05 -5.85 -4.79
N VAL A 64 -0.63 -5.68 -3.61
CA VAL A 64 0.06 -5.91 -2.34
C VAL A 64 0.39 -7.39 -2.14
N GLY A 65 -0.54 -8.31 -2.43
CA GLY A 65 -0.34 -9.74 -2.29
C GLY A 65 0.83 -10.24 -3.14
N HIS A 66 0.82 -9.95 -4.45
CA HIS A 66 1.90 -10.36 -5.36
C HIS A 66 3.24 -9.70 -5.02
N THR A 67 3.22 -8.43 -4.57
CA THR A 67 4.44 -7.75 -4.12
C THR A 67 5.07 -8.46 -2.92
N ASN A 68 4.27 -8.83 -1.91
CA ASN A 68 4.77 -9.54 -0.72
C ASN A 68 5.28 -10.95 -1.06
N ILE A 69 4.54 -11.69 -1.89
CA ILE A 69 4.95 -13.03 -2.36
C ILE A 69 6.31 -12.93 -3.07
N GLY A 70 6.44 -12.01 -4.03
CA GLY A 70 7.65 -11.85 -4.82
C GLY A 70 8.83 -11.27 -4.04
N ALA A 71 8.57 -10.39 -3.08
CA ALA A 71 9.60 -9.78 -2.24
C ALA A 71 10.17 -10.74 -1.17
N GLY A 72 9.41 -11.76 -0.76
CA GLY A 72 9.78 -12.62 0.37
C GLY A 72 9.88 -11.89 1.69
N ARG A 73 9.21 -10.75 1.81
CA ARG A 73 9.14 -9.89 3.00
C ARG A 73 7.88 -9.05 2.99
N VAL A 74 7.50 -8.52 4.16
CA VAL A 74 6.39 -7.56 4.24
C VAL A 74 6.83 -6.22 3.66
N VAL A 75 6.17 -5.81 2.58
CA VAL A 75 6.38 -4.49 1.95
C VAL A 75 5.30 -3.54 2.46
N PHE A 76 5.67 -2.76 3.47
CA PHE A 76 4.73 -1.84 4.11
C PHE A 76 4.34 -0.69 3.20
N GLN A 77 3.04 -0.39 3.11
CA GLN A 77 2.53 0.87 2.57
C GLN A 77 2.95 2.04 3.49
N ASP A 78 2.91 3.27 2.98
CA ASP A 78 3.47 4.42 3.69
C ASP A 78 2.86 4.62 5.09
N LEU A 79 1.53 4.54 5.25
CA LEU A 79 0.88 4.71 6.54
C LEU A 79 1.38 3.70 7.59
N PRO A 80 1.24 2.38 7.40
CA PRO A 80 1.72 1.41 8.40
C PRO A 80 3.24 1.41 8.55
N ARG A 81 3.99 1.74 7.50
CA ARG A 81 5.46 1.89 7.55
C ARG A 81 5.88 2.99 8.52
N ILE A 82 5.28 4.17 8.41
CA ILE A 82 5.60 5.30 9.28
C ILE A 82 5.10 5.04 10.70
N SER A 83 3.89 4.51 10.86
CA SER A 83 3.35 4.14 12.17
C SER A 83 4.21 3.11 12.87
N LYS A 84 4.64 2.07 12.15
CA LYS A 84 5.59 1.07 12.69
C LYS A 84 6.92 1.70 13.09
N SER A 85 7.45 2.62 12.28
CA SER A 85 8.69 3.34 12.61
C SER A 85 8.56 4.20 13.88
N ILE A 86 7.35 4.72 14.18
CA ILE A 86 7.06 5.41 15.44
C ILE A 86 7.08 4.41 16.60
N ASP A 87 6.42 3.28 16.46
CA ASP A 87 6.33 2.23 17.48
C ASP A 87 7.71 1.62 17.81
N ASP A 88 8.51 1.38 16.77
CA ASP A 88 9.88 0.83 16.91
C ASP A 88 10.89 1.89 17.42
N GLY A 89 10.56 3.19 17.34
CA GLY A 89 11.42 4.28 17.75
C GLY A 89 12.35 4.84 16.67
N ASP A 90 12.44 4.23 15.50
CA ASP A 90 13.28 4.65 14.38
C ASP A 90 12.87 6.00 13.82
N PHE A 91 11.58 6.32 13.89
CA PHE A 91 11.04 7.63 13.50
C PHE A 91 11.80 8.79 14.14
N PHE A 92 12.12 8.67 15.43
CA PHE A 92 12.80 9.70 16.21
C PHE A 92 14.30 9.83 15.90
N GLN A 93 14.82 8.92 15.07
CA GLN A 93 16.20 8.92 14.57
C GLN A 93 16.26 9.18 13.06
N ASN A 94 15.12 9.45 12.41
CA ASN A 94 15.08 9.68 10.96
C ASN A 94 15.99 10.86 10.57
N PRO A 95 16.98 10.65 9.68
CA PRO A 95 18.02 11.65 9.40
C PRO A 95 17.47 12.98 8.89
N ALA A 96 16.42 12.96 8.05
CA ALA A 96 15.84 14.18 7.49
C ALA A 96 15.11 15.01 8.57
N TYR A 97 14.33 14.35 9.44
CA TYR A 97 13.68 15.03 10.55
C TYR A 97 14.69 15.57 11.56
N VAL A 98 15.73 14.78 11.88
CA VAL A 98 16.84 15.19 12.75
C VAL A 98 17.50 16.43 12.18
N HIS A 99 17.89 16.42 10.91
CA HIS A 99 18.54 17.54 10.24
C HIS A 99 17.68 18.81 10.25
N ALA A 100 16.39 18.70 9.91
CA ALA A 100 15.46 19.84 9.95
C ALA A 100 15.37 20.50 11.34
N MET A 101 15.28 19.67 12.39
CA MET A 101 15.18 20.17 13.77
C MET A 101 16.52 20.72 14.28
N ASP A 102 17.65 20.12 13.92
CA ASP A 102 18.97 20.65 14.29
C ASP A 102 19.26 21.97 13.56
N ALA A 103 18.86 22.11 12.30
CA ALA A 103 18.95 23.37 11.56
C ALA A 103 18.19 24.51 12.26
N CYS A 104 17.00 24.24 12.83
CA CYS A 104 16.28 25.25 13.62
C CYS A 104 17.09 25.70 14.85
N LYS A 105 17.75 24.79 15.55
CA LYS A 105 18.59 25.11 16.71
C LYS A 105 19.81 25.96 16.34
N GLU A 106 20.52 25.54 15.28
CA GLU A 106 21.71 26.23 14.80
C GLU A 106 21.40 27.65 14.34
N LYS A 107 20.33 27.80 13.56
CA LYS A 107 19.91 29.06 12.97
C LYS A 107 19.04 29.92 13.91
N ARG A 108 18.63 29.37 15.05
CA ARG A 108 17.66 29.98 15.97
C ARG A 108 16.35 30.36 15.27
N SER A 109 15.92 29.49 14.38
CA SER A 109 14.74 29.65 13.54
C SER A 109 13.56 28.80 14.04
N ALA A 110 12.44 28.80 13.34
CA ALA A 110 11.24 28.06 13.71
C ALA A 110 11.15 26.71 12.96
N LEU A 111 10.47 25.75 13.58
CA LEU A 111 9.99 24.54 12.95
C LEU A 111 8.52 24.69 12.58
N HIS A 112 8.19 24.43 11.33
CA HIS A 112 6.81 24.40 10.83
C HIS A 112 6.42 22.99 10.47
N LEU A 113 5.28 22.52 11.02
CA LEU A 113 4.68 21.23 10.73
C LEU A 113 3.40 21.47 9.93
N MET A 114 3.34 21.05 8.68
CA MET A 114 2.17 21.27 7.82
C MET A 114 1.61 19.95 7.29
N GLY A 115 0.29 19.91 7.11
CA GLY A 115 -0.35 18.71 6.55
C GLY A 115 -1.82 18.56 6.90
N LEU A 116 -2.43 17.52 6.33
CA LEU A 116 -3.84 17.19 6.51
C LEU A 116 -4.07 16.64 7.92
N LEU A 117 -4.94 17.31 8.67
CA LEU A 117 -5.19 17.04 10.08
C LEU A 117 -6.42 16.13 10.24
N SER A 118 -6.23 14.83 10.08
CA SER A 118 -7.26 13.82 10.34
C SER A 118 -6.61 12.44 10.63
N ASP A 119 -7.42 11.46 10.98
CA ASP A 119 -7.06 10.05 11.08
C ASP A 119 -7.60 9.20 9.91
N GLY A 120 -8.05 9.84 8.84
CA GLY A 120 -8.60 9.16 7.65
C GLY A 120 -7.59 8.26 6.92
N GLY A 121 -6.29 8.47 7.13
CA GLY A 121 -5.25 7.55 6.68
C GLY A 121 -5.01 7.52 5.18
N VAL A 122 -5.60 8.45 4.39
CA VAL A 122 -5.43 8.49 2.93
C VAL A 122 -4.21 9.31 2.52
N HIS A 123 -4.01 10.48 3.12
CA HIS A 123 -2.92 11.40 2.79
C HIS A 123 -1.92 11.57 3.93
N SER A 124 -2.39 11.43 5.16
CA SER A 124 -1.66 11.69 6.40
C SER A 124 -2.31 10.94 7.55
N HIS A 125 -1.70 11.02 8.73
CA HIS A 125 -2.33 10.58 9.97
C HIS A 125 -1.95 11.53 11.12
N ILE A 126 -2.91 11.91 11.96
CA ILE A 126 -2.70 12.86 13.06
C ILE A 126 -1.64 12.38 14.05
N ASP A 127 -1.50 11.05 14.27
CA ASP A 127 -0.50 10.50 15.18
C ASP A 127 0.94 10.73 14.67
N HIS A 128 1.15 10.84 13.35
CA HIS A 128 2.45 11.21 12.78
C HIS A 128 2.81 12.66 13.12
N LEU A 129 1.83 13.58 13.09
CA LEU A 129 2.02 14.95 13.58
C LEU A 129 2.39 14.94 15.06
N PHE A 130 1.69 14.16 15.89
CA PHE A 130 1.95 14.09 17.32
C PHE A 130 3.34 13.52 17.64
N ALA A 131 3.81 12.55 16.84
CA ALA A 131 5.18 12.03 16.92
C ALA A 131 6.23 13.11 16.58
N LEU A 132 6.00 13.92 15.52
CA LEU A 132 6.87 15.04 15.17
C LEU A 132 6.90 16.10 16.28
N MET A 133 5.77 16.41 16.89
CA MET A 133 5.69 17.33 18.04
C MET A 133 6.45 16.80 19.25
N GLN A 134 6.32 15.50 19.55
CA GLN A 134 7.08 14.86 20.62
C GLN A 134 8.59 14.93 20.34
N MET A 135 9.01 14.62 19.10
CA MET A 135 10.40 14.72 18.67
C MET A 135 10.95 16.15 18.83
N ALA A 136 10.17 17.16 18.43
CA ALA A 136 10.54 18.57 18.57
C ALA A 136 10.74 18.97 20.04
N LYS A 137 9.84 18.51 20.94
CA LYS A 137 9.97 18.69 22.39
C LYS A 137 11.25 18.04 22.92
N ASP A 138 11.48 16.76 22.60
CA ASP A 138 12.61 15.99 23.11
C ASP A 138 13.96 16.56 22.64
N ARG A 139 13.96 17.21 21.46
CA ARG A 139 15.09 17.97 20.94
C ARG A 139 15.20 19.40 21.47
N GLY A 140 14.27 19.84 22.32
CA GLY A 140 14.30 21.15 22.97
C GLY A 140 14.00 22.34 22.07
N LEU A 141 13.15 22.15 21.05
CA LEU A 141 12.67 23.25 20.20
C LEU A 141 11.57 24.04 20.92
N GLU A 142 11.65 25.36 20.90
CA GLU A 142 10.69 26.26 21.53
C GLU A 142 9.70 26.88 20.54
N ARG A 143 10.17 27.11 19.29
CA ARG A 143 9.37 27.75 18.22
C ARG A 143 8.90 26.68 17.26
N VAL A 144 7.75 26.09 17.54
CA VAL A 144 7.10 25.07 16.71
C VAL A 144 5.71 25.52 16.32
N TYR A 145 5.44 25.60 15.03
CA TYR A 145 4.18 26.09 14.48
C TYR A 145 3.52 25.01 13.61
N ILE A 146 2.20 24.92 13.70
CA ILE A 146 1.40 23.94 12.96
C ILE A 146 0.52 24.68 11.95
N HIS A 147 0.61 24.27 10.69
CA HIS A 147 -0.28 24.70 9.63
C HIS A 147 -1.24 23.56 9.33
N ALA A 148 -2.44 23.62 9.92
CA ALA A 148 -3.41 22.56 9.91
C ALA A 148 -4.30 22.62 8.65
N PHE A 149 -4.25 21.59 7.80
CA PHE A 149 -5.18 21.45 6.67
C PHE A 149 -6.35 20.56 7.11
N LEU A 150 -7.58 21.08 7.01
CA LEU A 150 -8.77 20.36 7.43
C LEU A 150 -9.30 19.47 6.30
N ASP A 151 -9.75 18.28 6.67
CA ASP A 151 -10.07 17.21 5.73
C ASP A 151 -11.51 17.32 5.17
N GLY A 152 -12.48 16.80 5.90
CA GLY A 152 -13.89 16.79 5.52
C GLY A 152 -14.24 15.98 4.26
N ARG A 153 -13.30 15.18 3.74
CA ARG A 153 -13.48 14.36 2.56
C ARG A 153 -13.15 12.88 2.79
N ASP A 154 -12.05 12.61 3.46
CA ASP A 154 -11.64 11.24 3.82
C ASP A 154 -12.20 10.87 5.21
N VAL A 155 -12.73 11.84 5.93
CA VAL A 155 -13.46 11.73 7.19
C VAL A 155 -14.73 12.59 7.14
N SER A 156 -15.56 12.59 8.20
CA SER A 156 -16.78 13.37 8.26
C SER A 156 -16.53 14.87 7.97
N PRO A 157 -17.41 15.53 7.19
CA PRO A 157 -17.24 16.93 6.77
C PRO A 157 -17.16 17.97 7.91
N THR A 158 -17.48 17.59 9.13
CA THR A 158 -17.50 18.47 10.32
C THR A 158 -16.73 17.89 11.50
N SER A 159 -15.81 16.95 11.25
CA SER A 159 -14.95 16.35 12.28
C SER A 159 -13.68 17.15 12.61
N GLY A 160 -13.36 18.17 11.80
CA GLY A 160 -12.15 18.98 11.97
C GLY A 160 -12.05 19.65 13.33
N VAL A 161 -13.19 20.02 13.94
CA VAL A 161 -13.21 20.60 15.28
C VAL A 161 -12.60 19.66 16.33
N ASP A 162 -12.80 18.35 16.21
CA ASP A 162 -12.26 17.37 17.15
C ASP A 162 -10.75 17.19 16.95
N TYR A 163 -10.28 17.12 15.71
CA TYR A 163 -8.83 17.05 15.41
C TYR A 163 -8.08 18.30 15.82
N VAL A 164 -8.65 19.49 15.60
CA VAL A 164 -8.06 20.75 16.07
C VAL A 164 -8.03 20.80 17.59
N THR A 165 -9.09 20.35 18.27
CA THR A 165 -9.14 20.25 19.74
C THR A 165 -8.05 19.34 20.27
N ARG A 166 -7.94 18.10 19.74
CA ARG A 166 -6.88 17.14 20.10
C ARG A 166 -5.48 17.71 19.88
N THR A 167 -5.28 18.49 18.81
CA THR A 167 -3.99 19.12 18.51
C THR A 167 -3.65 20.22 19.52
N VAL A 168 -4.62 21.08 19.87
CA VAL A 168 -4.44 22.12 20.91
C VAL A 168 -4.15 21.51 22.27
N GLU A 169 -4.84 20.41 22.62
CA GLU A 169 -4.58 19.67 23.85
C GLU A 169 -3.19 19.06 23.85
N LYS A 170 -2.76 18.48 22.72
CA LYS A 170 -1.41 17.92 22.57
C LYS A 170 -0.31 18.98 22.69
N CYS A 171 -0.51 20.16 22.10
CA CYS A 171 0.40 21.31 22.30
C CYS A 171 0.54 21.67 23.79
N ARG A 172 -0.58 21.68 24.53
CA ARG A 172 -0.60 21.99 25.96
C ARG A 172 0.08 20.90 26.79
N GLU A 173 -0.19 19.63 26.48
CA GLU A 173 0.43 18.46 27.13
C GLU A 173 1.95 18.47 26.96
N LEU A 174 2.42 18.72 25.75
CA LEU A 174 3.85 18.74 25.43
C LEU A 174 4.56 20.01 25.90
N GLY A 175 3.82 21.11 26.07
CA GLY A 175 4.38 22.42 26.38
C GLY A 175 5.10 23.07 25.18
N VAL A 176 4.86 22.57 23.96
CA VAL A 176 5.45 23.06 22.71
C VAL A 176 4.42 22.94 21.58
N GLY A 177 4.55 23.84 20.61
CA GLY A 177 3.68 23.88 19.43
C GLY A 177 2.49 24.83 19.59
N LYS A 178 2.12 25.48 18.47
CA LYS A 178 0.93 26.31 18.32
C LYS A 178 0.37 26.16 16.92
N ILE A 179 -0.93 26.13 16.77
CA ILE A 179 -1.56 26.22 15.46
C ILE A 179 -1.41 27.67 14.98
N ALA A 180 -0.60 27.86 13.94
CA ALA A 180 -0.36 29.17 13.33
C ALA A 180 -1.43 29.52 12.31
N THR A 181 -1.78 28.56 11.45
CA THR A 181 -2.86 28.70 10.46
C THR A 181 -3.72 27.44 10.42
N LEU A 182 -4.97 27.60 10.08
CA LEU A 182 -5.84 26.49 9.68
C LEU A 182 -6.61 26.85 8.40
N MET A 183 -6.87 25.85 7.55
CA MET A 183 -7.59 26.03 6.29
C MET A 183 -8.07 24.68 5.76
N GLY A 184 -9.13 24.68 4.97
CA GLY A 184 -9.59 23.47 4.30
C GLY A 184 -8.61 22.97 3.22
N ARG A 185 -8.60 21.67 2.99
CA ARG A 185 -7.77 21.03 1.95
C ARG A 185 -8.06 21.53 0.55
N TYR A 186 -9.21 22.14 0.32
CA TYR A 186 -9.57 22.80 -0.94
C TYR A 186 -8.55 23.87 -1.35
N TYR A 187 -7.94 24.56 -0.40
CA TYR A 187 -6.92 25.59 -0.62
C TYR A 187 -5.50 25.02 -0.60
N ALA A 188 -5.15 24.28 0.43
CA ALA A 188 -3.77 23.84 0.68
C ALA A 188 -3.38 22.55 -0.05
N MET A 189 -4.33 21.81 -0.63
CA MET A 189 -4.10 20.51 -1.24
C MET A 189 -4.73 20.40 -2.64
N ASP A 190 -4.64 21.47 -3.42
CA ASP A 190 -5.00 21.44 -4.83
C ASP A 190 -4.05 20.53 -5.64
N ARG A 191 -4.53 20.00 -6.76
CA ARG A 191 -3.73 19.20 -7.71
C ARG A 191 -4.06 19.50 -9.17
N ASP A 192 -4.86 20.55 -9.42
CA ASP A 192 -5.38 20.92 -10.73
C ASP A 192 -4.88 22.30 -11.18
N LYS A 193 -3.78 22.81 -10.54
CA LYS A 193 -3.15 24.10 -10.82
C LYS A 193 -4.10 25.31 -10.64
N ARG A 194 -4.98 25.20 -9.65
CA ARG A 194 -5.85 26.29 -9.23
C ARG A 194 -5.04 27.22 -8.31
N TRP A 195 -4.16 27.99 -8.95
CA TRP A 195 -3.19 28.83 -8.24
C TRP A 195 -3.83 29.85 -7.35
N ASP A 196 -5.04 30.33 -7.67
CA ASP A 196 -5.86 31.18 -6.81
C ASP A 196 -6.11 30.60 -5.41
N ARG A 197 -6.29 29.29 -5.33
CA ARG A 197 -6.47 28.57 -4.05
C ARG A 197 -5.15 28.38 -3.32
N VAL A 198 -4.15 27.94 -4.06
CA VAL A 198 -2.81 27.67 -3.51
C VAL A 198 -2.16 28.96 -3.00
N GLU A 199 -2.34 30.07 -3.71
CA GLU A 199 -1.86 31.41 -3.31
C GLU A 199 -2.49 31.85 -1.99
N ALA A 200 -3.81 31.71 -1.81
CA ALA A 200 -4.47 32.02 -0.54
C ALA A 200 -3.90 31.24 0.64
N ALA A 201 -3.61 29.95 0.46
CA ALA A 201 -2.95 29.12 1.47
C ALA A 201 -1.50 29.58 1.74
N TYR A 202 -0.76 29.88 0.68
CA TYR A 202 0.62 30.38 0.75
C TYR A 202 0.68 31.71 1.48
N ASP A 203 -0.17 32.69 1.14
CA ASP A 203 -0.21 34.03 1.74
C ASP A 203 -0.49 33.95 3.24
N ALA A 204 -1.41 33.09 3.65
CA ALA A 204 -1.67 32.89 5.08
C ALA A 204 -0.45 32.28 5.81
N MET A 205 0.24 31.31 5.21
CA MET A 205 1.37 30.63 5.85
C MET A 205 2.67 31.44 5.82
N VAL A 206 2.88 32.25 4.79
CA VAL A 206 4.17 32.95 4.55
C VAL A 206 4.08 34.43 4.89
N TYR A 207 3.04 35.12 4.43
CA TYR A 207 2.89 36.56 4.65
C TYR A 207 2.03 36.93 5.88
N GLY A 208 1.35 35.93 6.46
CA GLY A 208 0.39 36.21 7.53
C GLY A 208 -0.80 37.01 7.03
N GLU A 209 -1.17 36.83 5.76
CA GLU A 209 -2.25 37.58 5.10
C GLU A 209 -3.47 36.68 4.90
N SER A 210 -4.58 37.05 5.48
CA SER A 210 -5.90 36.42 5.28
C SER A 210 -7.02 37.39 5.68
N ALA A 211 -8.20 37.18 5.09
CA ALA A 211 -9.42 37.90 5.53
C ALA A 211 -9.88 37.44 6.93
N HIS A 212 -9.40 36.26 7.40
CA HIS A 212 -9.86 35.67 8.65
C HIS A 212 -8.71 35.55 9.65
N VAL A 213 -8.90 36.16 10.82
CA VAL A 213 -7.97 36.07 11.95
C VAL A 213 -8.76 35.67 13.20
N ASN A 214 -8.37 34.55 13.81
CA ASN A 214 -8.97 34.10 15.05
C ASN A 214 -7.92 33.38 15.91
N PRO A 215 -7.46 33.95 17.05
CA PRO A 215 -6.42 33.36 17.89
C PRO A 215 -6.86 32.07 18.60
N LEU A 216 -8.12 31.66 18.46
CA LEU A 216 -8.70 30.47 19.06
C LEU A 216 -9.05 29.45 17.95
N PRO A 217 -8.14 28.53 17.58
CA PRO A 217 -8.34 27.63 16.43
C PRO A 217 -9.65 26.82 16.48
N VAL A 218 -10.02 26.32 17.67
CA VAL A 218 -11.26 25.57 17.86
C VAL A 218 -12.49 26.46 17.63
N ALA A 219 -12.44 27.73 18.06
CA ALA A 219 -13.53 28.69 17.83
C ALA A 219 -13.63 29.01 16.33
N ALA A 220 -12.51 29.20 15.64
CA ALA A 220 -12.49 29.49 14.21
C ALA A 220 -13.23 28.42 13.40
N VAL A 221 -13.01 27.12 13.70
CA VAL A 221 -13.70 26.01 13.04
C VAL A 221 -15.21 26.04 13.37
N LYS A 222 -15.58 26.28 14.64
CA LYS A 222 -17.00 26.37 15.04
C LYS A 222 -17.73 27.54 14.38
N ASP A 223 -17.06 28.67 14.24
CA ASP A 223 -17.59 29.86 13.57
C ASP A 223 -17.85 29.55 12.07
N ALA A 224 -16.93 28.82 11.40
CA ALA A 224 -17.13 28.36 10.02
C ALA A 224 -18.35 27.46 9.89
N TYR A 225 -18.52 26.46 10.80
CA TYR A 225 -19.69 25.59 10.81
C TYR A 225 -20.99 26.37 11.04
N ALA A 226 -20.97 27.36 11.93
CA ALA A 226 -22.13 28.24 12.16
C ALA A 226 -22.50 29.05 10.92
N ALA A 227 -21.53 29.35 10.06
CA ALA A 227 -21.72 29.98 8.76
C ALA A 227 -22.07 29.00 7.63
N GLY A 228 -22.20 27.69 7.91
CA GLY A 228 -22.53 26.66 6.93
C GLY A 228 -21.34 26.16 6.09
N VAL A 229 -20.11 26.50 6.49
CA VAL A 229 -18.89 26.06 5.81
C VAL A 229 -18.31 24.84 6.51
N THR A 230 -18.09 23.76 5.77
CA THR A 230 -17.51 22.50 6.27
C THR A 230 -15.99 22.50 6.13
N ASP A 231 -15.33 21.53 6.77
CA ASP A 231 -13.87 21.42 6.89
C ASP A 231 -13.12 21.66 5.59
N GLU A 232 -13.52 20.96 4.54
CA GLU A 232 -12.84 20.99 3.23
C GLU A 232 -12.73 22.42 2.67
N PHE A 233 -13.73 23.28 2.94
CA PHE A 233 -13.90 24.59 2.32
C PHE A 233 -13.62 25.77 3.24
N ILE A 234 -13.14 25.54 4.45
CA ILE A 234 -12.78 26.64 5.37
C ILE A 234 -11.65 27.46 4.72
N GLU A 235 -11.91 28.76 4.53
CA GLU A 235 -10.90 29.68 4.02
C GLU A 235 -9.73 29.80 5.03
N PRO A 236 -8.50 30.14 4.53
CA PRO A 236 -7.36 30.28 5.43
C PRO A 236 -7.64 31.22 6.60
N VAL A 237 -7.35 30.75 7.82
CA VAL A 237 -7.47 31.51 9.07
C VAL A 237 -6.11 31.63 9.74
N ILE A 238 -5.69 32.83 10.13
CA ILE A 238 -4.49 33.07 10.91
C ILE A 238 -4.86 32.92 12.39
N CYS A 239 -4.20 32.00 13.09
CA CYS A 239 -4.40 31.77 14.52
C CYS A 239 -3.25 32.33 15.37
N ASP A 240 -2.02 32.35 14.84
CA ASP A 240 -0.84 32.94 15.48
C ASP A 240 0.02 33.65 14.42
N GLY A 241 0.04 34.98 14.44
CA GLY A 241 0.79 35.77 13.45
C GLY A 241 2.31 35.67 13.57
N ASP A 242 2.84 35.15 14.70
CA ASP A 242 4.27 34.90 14.87
C ASP A 242 4.72 33.61 14.17
N GLY A 243 3.77 32.80 13.70
CA GLY A 243 4.00 31.50 13.06
C GLY A 243 4.09 31.55 11.55
N THR A 244 4.48 32.67 10.93
CA THR A 244 4.75 32.75 9.50
C THR A 244 6.06 32.05 9.12
N ILE A 245 6.06 31.33 7.98
CA ILE A 245 7.26 30.68 7.46
C ILE A 245 8.21 31.73 6.88
N SER A 246 9.44 31.72 7.33
CA SER A 246 10.44 32.73 7.00
C SER A 246 11.77 32.10 6.56
N ASP A 247 12.68 32.95 6.08
CA ASP A 247 14.03 32.55 5.71
C ASP A 247 14.73 31.76 6.82
N ASN A 248 15.40 30.66 6.45
CA ASN A 248 16.11 29.75 7.34
C ASN A 248 15.22 28.89 8.29
N ASP A 249 13.93 28.99 8.25
CA ASP A 249 13.04 28.08 8.99
C ASP A 249 13.11 26.65 8.39
N SER A 250 12.71 25.70 9.18
CA SER A 250 12.51 24.31 8.72
C SER A 250 11.02 24.00 8.59
N VAL A 251 10.66 23.31 7.52
CA VAL A 251 9.29 22.87 7.24
C VAL A 251 9.26 21.36 7.08
N ILE A 252 8.39 20.69 7.81
CA ILE A 252 8.12 19.26 7.64
C ILE A 252 6.68 19.10 7.19
N PHE A 253 6.48 18.55 5.99
CA PHE A 253 5.15 18.22 5.48
C PHE A 253 4.85 16.76 5.81
N PHE A 254 3.94 16.52 6.76
CA PHE A 254 3.68 15.17 7.27
C PHE A 254 2.70 14.34 6.43
N ASN A 255 2.23 14.84 5.29
CA ASN A 255 1.54 14.02 4.29
C ASN A 255 2.50 12.99 3.66
N TYR A 256 2.07 11.75 3.52
CA TYR A 256 2.83 10.71 2.82
C TYR A 256 2.31 10.44 1.40
N ARG A 257 1.07 10.78 1.05
CA ARG A 257 0.56 10.67 -0.31
C ARG A 257 0.92 11.90 -1.13
N PRO A 258 1.60 11.71 -2.31
CA PRO A 258 2.24 12.82 -3.01
C PRO A 258 1.32 13.68 -3.86
N ASP A 259 0.21 13.15 -4.41
CA ASP A 259 -0.56 13.78 -5.47
C ASP A 259 -1.07 15.20 -5.15
N ARG A 260 -1.49 15.46 -3.92
CA ARG A 260 -1.98 16.75 -3.44
C ARG A 260 -0.97 17.53 -2.59
N ALA A 261 0.25 16.99 -2.41
CA ALA A 261 1.31 17.70 -1.70
C ALA A 261 2.23 18.50 -2.64
N ARG A 262 2.25 18.16 -3.94
CA ARG A 262 3.21 18.69 -4.91
C ARG A 262 3.10 20.19 -5.10
N GLU A 263 1.90 20.72 -5.30
CA GLU A 263 1.70 22.12 -5.69
C GLU A 263 2.13 23.07 -4.58
N ILE A 264 1.58 22.91 -3.38
CA ILE A 264 1.94 23.79 -2.25
C ILE A 264 3.43 23.66 -1.87
N THR A 265 4.02 22.46 -1.99
CA THR A 265 5.46 22.28 -1.75
C THR A 265 6.29 23.07 -2.75
N ARG A 266 5.96 23.02 -4.06
CA ARG A 266 6.69 23.78 -5.07
C ARG A 266 6.64 25.28 -4.83
N THR A 267 5.57 25.83 -4.27
CA THR A 267 5.51 27.24 -3.93
C THR A 267 6.58 27.66 -2.90
N LEU A 268 6.97 26.76 -2.03
CA LEU A 268 7.96 27.02 -0.97
C LEU A 268 9.41 26.74 -1.40
N VAL A 269 9.61 25.70 -2.22
CA VAL A 269 10.97 25.16 -2.47
C VAL A 269 11.54 25.44 -3.86
N ASP A 270 10.69 25.72 -4.86
CA ASP A 270 11.15 25.88 -6.24
C ASP A 270 11.40 27.35 -6.60
N PRO A 271 12.66 27.80 -6.76
CA PRO A 271 12.96 29.19 -7.12
C PRO A 271 12.43 29.58 -8.50
N LYS A 272 12.06 28.60 -9.34
CA LYS A 272 11.51 28.81 -10.68
C LYS A 272 9.98 28.68 -10.72
N PHE A 273 9.33 28.57 -9.57
CA PHE A 273 7.86 28.53 -9.54
C PHE A 273 7.27 29.80 -10.12
N ASP A 274 6.29 29.64 -11.02
CA ASP A 274 5.68 30.73 -11.82
C ASP A 274 4.14 30.76 -11.77
N GLY A 275 3.53 29.98 -10.86
CA GLY A 275 2.07 29.91 -10.73
C GLY A 275 1.42 31.21 -10.23
N PHE A 276 2.14 31.95 -9.35
CA PHE A 276 1.79 33.30 -8.89
C PHE A 276 3.05 34.06 -8.45
N THR A 277 2.93 35.37 -8.23
CA THR A 277 4.07 36.21 -7.86
C THR A 277 4.40 36.06 -6.37
N ARG A 278 5.61 35.67 -6.03
CA ARG A 278 6.09 35.58 -4.66
C ARG A 278 7.57 35.92 -4.55
N GLN A 279 8.01 36.24 -3.34
CA GLN A 279 9.44 36.33 -3.05
C GLN A 279 9.95 34.98 -2.57
N TYR A 280 10.89 34.38 -3.30
CA TYR A 280 11.57 33.16 -2.88
C TYR A 280 12.56 33.43 -1.75
N PHE A 281 12.59 32.54 -0.77
CA PHE A 281 13.61 32.48 0.28
C PHE A 281 13.87 30.98 0.59
N PRO A 282 15.09 30.62 1.01
CA PRO A 282 15.43 29.22 1.29
C PRO A 282 14.87 28.78 2.66
N VAL A 283 14.34 27.58 2.70
CA VAL A 283 13.94 26.84 3.91
C VAL A 283 14.57 25.46 3.90
N THR A 284 14.74 24.86 5.07
CA THR A 284 15.03 23.42 5.15
C THR A 284 13.72 22.67 5.05
N PHE A 285 13.44 22.05 3.89
CA PHE A 285 12.14 21.42 3.64
C PHE A 285 12.25 19.89 3.62
N VAL A 286 11.42 19.23 4.42
CA VAL A 286 11.31 17.76 4.45
C VAL A 286 9.94 17.31 3.96
N CYS A 287 9.95 16.56 2.88
CA CYS A 287 8.82 15.75 2.43
C CYS A 287 8.81 14.43 3.19
N THR A 288 7.69 14.02 3.75
CA THR A 288 7.61 12.71 4.41
C THR A 288 7.89 11.57 3.44
N THR A 289 7.37 11.63 2.21
CA THR A 289 7.70 10.72 1.12
C THR A 289 8.20 11.49 -0.10
N GLU A 290 8.68 10.81 -1.13
CA GLU A 290 9.06 11.46 -2.39
C GLU A 290 7.81 11.94 -3.12
N TYR A 291 7.55 13.26 -3.12
CA TYR A 291 6.39 13.83 -3.81
C TYR A 291 6.59 13.94 -5.31
N ASP A 292 7.82 14.28 -5.73
CA ASP A 292 8.21 14.42 -7.13
C ASP A 292 9.75 14.40 -7.22
N ALA A 293 10.29 13.47 -8.02
CA ALA A 293 11.74 13.33 -8.18
C ALA A 293 12.43 14.57 -8.81
N THR A 294 11.66 15.48 -9.44
CA THR A 294 12.16 16.74 -10.02
C THR A 294 12.07 17.93 -9.07
N MET A 295 11.58 17.73 -7.84
CA MET A 295 11.39 18.79 -6.88
C MET A 295 12.73 19.22 -6.27
N PRO A 296 13.13 20.50 -6.42
CA PRO A 296 14.40 20.96 -5.88
C PRO A 296 14.30 21.28 -4.37
N ASN A 297 15.47 21.35 -3.71
CA ASN A 297 15.60 21.87 -2.34
C ASN A 297 14.74 21.16 -1.29
N VAL A 298 14.56 19.84 -1.44
CA VAL A 298 13.83 19.01 -0.49
C VAL A 298 14.69 17.84 -0.01
N GLU A 299 14.43 17.42 1.22
CA GLU A 299 14.84 16.13 1.77
C GLU A 299 13.62 15.21 1.85
N VAL A 300 13.86 13.90 1.80
CA VAL A 300 12.78 12.89 1.87
C VAL A 300 13.03 12.00 3.08
N ALA A 301 12.08 11.98 4.02
CA ALA A 301 12.19 11.20 5.25
C ALA A 301 12.04 9.70 5.00
N TYR A 302 11.09 9.32 4.16
CA TYR A 302 10.79 7.93 3.79
C TYR A 302 10.85 7.79 2.26
N PRO A 303 12.04 7.60 1.67
CA PRO A 303 12.17 7.36 0.23
C PRO A 303 11.47 6.06 -0.16
N ARG A 304 11.15 5.93 -1.46
CA ARG A 304 10.55 4.71 -1.99
C ARG A 304 11.40 3.50 -1.63
N GLN A 305 10.74 2.46 -1.15
CA GLN A 305 11.40 1.18 -0.88
C GLN A 305 11.64 0.45 -2.20
N ALA A 306 12.90 0.30 -2.58
CA ALA A 306 13.25 -0.62 -3.65
C ALA A 306 13.20 -2.06 -3.11
N VAL A 307 12.43 -2.92 -3.75
CA VAL A 307 12.45 -4.36 -3.46
C VAL A 307 13.70 -4.96 -4.11
N ARG A 308 14.81 -4.99 -3.36
CA ARG A 308 16.06 -5.63 -3.80
C ARG A 308 16.04 -7.10 -3.43
N ASN A 309 16.69 -7.93 -4.26
CA ASN A 309 16.78 -9.37 -4.06
C ASN A 309 15.41 -10.03 -3.79
N GLY A 310 14.33 -9.53 -4.43
CA GLY A 310 13.08 -10.29 -4.53
C GLY A 310 13.29 -11.59 -5.30
N LEU A 311 12.36 -12.52 -5.21
CA LEU A 311 12.52 -13.86 -5.79
C LEU A 311 12.96 -13.82 -7.26
N GLY A 312 12.34 -12.97 -8.09
CA GLY A 312 12.67 -12.87 -9.53
C GLY A 312 14.10 -12.42 -9.78
N GLU A 313 14.56 -11.37 -9.10
CA GLU A 313 15.92 -10.86 -9.18
C GLU A 313 16.93 -11.88 -8.65
N TYR A 314 16.62 -12.49 -7.51
CA TYR A 314 17.50 -13.45 -6.86
C TYR A 314 17.71 -14.71 -7.71
N LEU A 315 16.63 -15.31 -8.27
CA LEU A 315 16.73 -16.43 -9.21
C LEU A 315 17.58 -16.07 -10.43
N SER A 316 17.38 -14.88 -10.98
CA SER A 316 18.20 -14.37 -12.10
C SER A 316 19.67 -14.27 -11.75
N ASN A 317 20.01 -13.73 -10.57
CA ASN A 317 21.39 -13.62 -10.08
C ASN A 317 22.05 -14.99 -9.90
N LEU A 318 21.28 -16.03 -9.62
CA LEU A 318 21.74 -17.42 -9.56
C LEU A 318 21.81 -18.10 -10.94
N GLY A 319 21.43 -17.41 -12.02
CA GLY A 319 21.40 -17.96 -13.38
C GLY A 319 20.28 -18.98 -13.63
N LEU A 320 19.24 -18.96 -12.79
CA LEU A 320 18.06 -19.82 -12.92
C LEU A 320 17.04 -19.21 -13.88
N THR A 321 16.24 -20.06 -14.52
CA THR A 321 15.19 -19.63 -15.45
C THR A 321 13.84 -19.64 -14.80
N GLN A 322 13.00 -18.66 -15.14
CA GLN A 322 11.69 -18.50 -14.56
C GLN A 322 10.64 -18.10 -15.60
N LEU A 323 9.41 -18.55 -15.42
CA LEU A 323 8.26 -18.20 -16.24
C LEU A 323 7.25 -17.40 -15.40
N ARG A 324 6.69 -16.35 -16.00
CA ARG A 324 5.52 -15.60 -15.51
C ARG A 324 4.38 -15.79 -16.48
N ILE A 325 3.23 -16.23 -16.02
CA ILE A 325 2.08 -16.47 -16.88
C ILE A 325 0.78 -16.09 -16.21
N ALA A 326 -0.02 -15.28 -16.89
CA ALA A 326 -1.38 -14.90 -16.51
C ALA A 326 -2.15 -14.37 -17.71
N GLU A 327 -3.45 -14.20 -17.54
CA GLU A 327 -4.25 -13.43 -18.48
C GLU A 327 -4.13 -11.90 -18.20
N THR A 328 -4.62 -11.06 -19.14
CA THR A 328 -4.42 -9.60 -19.16
C THR A 328 -4.68 -8.92 -17.82
N GLU A 329 -5.77 -9.28 -17.12
CA GLU A 329 -6.18 -8.65 -15.85
C GLU A 329 -5.16 -8.84 -14.74
N LYS A 330 -4.41 -9.93 -14.77
CA LYS A 330 -3.45 -10.29 -13.72
C LYS A 330 -2.00 -10.38 -14.21
N TYR A 331 -1.74 -10.00 -15.46
CA TYR A 331 -0.38 -10.04 -16.01
C TYR A 331 0.59 -9.10 -15.27
N ALA A 332 0.17 -7.88 -14.97
CA ALA A 332 0.99 -6.94 -14.20
C ALA A 332 1.29 -7.45 -12.78
N HIS A 333 0.38 -8.25 -12.20
CA HIS A 333 0.55 -8.78 -10.85
C HIS A 333 1.67 -9.82 -10.78
N VAL A 334 1.73 -10.76 -11.73
CA VAL A 334 2.82 -11.75 -11.79
C VAL A 334 4.13 -11.22 -12.38
N THR A 335 4.15 -9.98 -12.91
CA THR A 335 5.34 -9.33 -13.50
C THR A 335 5.77 -8.13 -12.69
N PHE A 336 5.22 -6.95 -12.94
CA PHE A 336 5.60 -5.68 -12.33
C PHE A 336 5.52 -5.70 -10.80
N PHE A 337 4.37 -6.08 -10.24
CA PHE A 337 4.17 -6.10 -8.78
C PHE A 337 5.00 -7.19 -8.12
N PHE A 338 5.00 -8.39 -8.68
CA PHE A 338 5.82 -9.51 -8.17
C PHE A 338 7.33 -9.18 -8.19
N ASN A 339 7.78 -8.39 -9.16
CA ASN A 339 9.16 -7.93 -9.26
C ASN A 339 9.41 -6.63 -8.46
N GLY A 340 8.51 -6.27 -7.53
CA GLY A 340 8.68 -5.11 -6.64
C GLY A 340 8.69 -3.76 -7.35
N GLY A 341 7.91 -3.63 -8.43
CA GLY A 341 7.80 -2.40 -9.23
C GLY A 341 8.82 -2.28 -10.36
N VAL A 342 9.50 -3.37 -10.71
CA VAL A 342 10.45 -3.42 -11.84
C VAL A 342 9.74 -3.93 -13.09
N GLU A 343 9.61 -3.07 -14.12
CA GLU A 343 8.95 -3.41 -15.38
C GLU A 343 9.83 -4.31 -16.26
N THR A 344 11.13 -4.06 -16.25
CA THR A 344 12.10 -4.79 -17.09
C THR A 344 12.21 -6.25 -16.67
N GLN A 345 12.18 -7.16 -17.64
CA GLN A 345 12.44 -8.59 -17.40
C GLN A 345 13.84 -8.81 -16.84
N PHE A 346 13.95 -9.64 -15.83
CA PHE A 346 15.25 -10.10 -15.35
C PHE A 346 15.87 -11.12 -16.33
N PRO A 347 17.20 -11.22 -16.45
CA PRO A 347 17.83 -12.30 -17.22
C PRO A 347 17.31 -13.68 -16.82
N GLY A 348 16.87 -14.48 -17.79
CA GLY A 348 16.27 -15.80 -17.55
C GLY A 348 14.79 -15.78 -17.19
N GLU A 349 14.13 -14.61 -17.18
CA GLU A 349 12.68 -14.45 -16.98
C GLU A 349 11.97 -14.42 -18.33
N ASP A 350 11.09 -15.39 -18.58
CA ASP A 350 10.15 -15.38 -19.69
C ASP A 350 8.75 -14.99 -19.21
N ARG A 351 7.98 -14.33 -20.08
CA ARG A 351 6.61 -13.87 -19.79
C ARG A 351 5.65 -14.36 -20.86
N VAL A 352 4.52 -14.92 -20.43
CA VAL A 352 3.41 -15.32 -21.29
C VAL A 352 2.15 -14.57 -20.88
N LEU A 353 1.67 -13.72 -21.77
CA LEU A 353 0.40 -13.01 -21.64
C LEU A 353 -0.67 -13.74 -22.46
N VAL A 354 -1.79 -14.05 -21.82
CA VAL A 354 -3.00 -14.54 -22.49
C VAL A 354 -4.04 -13.40 -22.48
N PRO A 355 -4.62 -13.02 -23.62
CA PRO A 355 -5.66 -11.99 -23.63
C PRO A 355 -6.88 -12.40 -22.82
N SER A 356 -7.38 -11.56 -21.93
CA SER A 356 -8.68 -11.75 -21.27
C SER A 356 -9.83 -11.61 -22.27
N PRO A 357 -10.99 -12.26 -22.04
CA PRO A 357 -12.11 -12.21 -22.95
C PRO A 357 -12.69 -10.78 -22.98
N LYS A 358 -13.16 -10.36 -24.19
CA LYS A 358 -13.72 -9.05 -24.41
C LYS A 358 -15.22 -9.04 -24.10
N VAL A 359 -15.57 -9.19 -22.84
CA VAL A 359 -16.97 -9.11 -22.34
C VAL A 359 -17.15 -7.85 -21.50
N ALA A 360 -18.40 -7.42 -21.31
CA ALA A 360 -18.70 -6.24 -20.51
C ALA A 360 -18.37 -6.45 -19.01
N THR A 361 -18.71 -7.61 -18.49
CA THR A 361 -18.42 -8.07 -17.13
C THR A 361 -18.12 -9.56 -17.14
N TYR A 362 -17.30 -10.05 -16.24
CA TYR A 362 -16.80 -11.44 -16.29
C TYR A 362 -17.81 -12.49 -15.79
N ASP A 363 -18.92 -12.10 -15.20
CA ASP A 363 -20.05 -13.01 -14.95
C ASP A 363 -20.67 -13.57 -16.24
N LEU A 364 -20.49 -12.88 -17.37
CA LEU A 364 -20.94 -13.35 -18.69
C LEU A 364 -20.04 -14.45 -19.28
N GLN A 365 -18.82 -14.59 -18.77
CA GLN A 365 -17.85 -15.62 -19.15
C GLN A 365 -16.96 -15.96 -17.94
N PRO A 366 -17.46 -16.70 -16.95
CA PRO A 366 -16.75 -16.96 -15.68
C PRO A 366 -15.46 -17.75 -15.83
N GLU A 367 -15.35 -18.59 -16.87
CA GLU A 367 -14.11 -19.30 -17.22
C GLU A 367 -13.00 -18.37 -17.68
N MET A 368 -13.34 -17.13 -18.06
CA MET A 368 -12.38 -16.13 -18.56
C MET A 368 -11.41 -16.76 -19.57
N SER A 369 -10.12 -16.62 -19.38
CA SER A 369 -9.09 -17.26 -20.23
C SER A 369 -8.34 -18.39 -19.49
N ALA A 370 -8.89 -18.91 -18.38
CA ALA A 370 -8.20 -19.88 -17.53
C ALA A 370 -7.75 -21.15 -18.28
N TYR A 371 -8.58 -21.68 -19.17
CA TYR A 371 -8.22 -22.87 -19.96
C TYR A 371 -7.03 -22.62 -20.89
N GLU A 372 -6.97 -21.48 -21.57
CA GLU A 372 -5.84 -21.14 -22.44
C GLU A 372 -4.56 -20.88 -21.62
N VAL A 373 -4.68 -20.22 -20.47
CA VAL A 373 -3.57 -20.03 -19.51
C VAL A 373 -3.06 -21.38 -19.04
N CYS A 374 -3.97 -22.28 -18.65
CA CYS A 374 -3.66 -23.63 -18.21
C CYS A 374 -2.90 -24.43 -19.30
N ASP A 375 -3.43 -24.49 -20.51
CA ASP A 375 -2.84 -25.26 -21.61
C ASP A 375 -1.43 -24.75 -21.95
N LYS A 376 -1.24 -23.44 -22.03
CA LYS A 376 0.07 -22.82 -22.24
C LYS A 376 1.03 -23.08 -21.07
N CYS A 377 0.54 -23.05 -19.83
CA CYS A 377 1.35 -23.35 -18.66
C CYS A 377 1.83 -24.80 -18.68
N VAL A 378 0.94 -25.75 -18.96
CA VAL A 378 1.27 -27.18 -19.10
C VAL A 378 2.32 -27.41 -20.21
N GLU A 379 2.13 -26.77 -21.38
CA GLU A 379 3.14 -26.85 -22.46
C GLU A 379 4.52 -26.37 -21.99
N ARG A 380 4.57 -25.26 -21.23
CA ARG A 380 5.81 -24.71 -20.71
C ARG A 380 6.44 -25.55 -19.61
N ILE A 381 5.64 -26.18 -18.75
CA ILE A 381 6.11 -27.16 -17.75
C ILE A 381 6.74 -28.36 -18.46
N GLU A 382 6.04 -28.95 -19.41
CA GLU A 382 6.49 -30.15 -20.14
C GLU A 382 7.72 -29.87 -21.03
N SER A 383 7.97 -28.62 -21.41
CA SER A 383 9.18 -28.24 -22.14
C SER A 383 10.47 -28.47 -21.35
N GLY A 384 10.41 -28.53 -20.02
CA GLY A 384 11.57 -28.69 -19.14
C GLY A 384 12.56 -27.52 -19.21
N ALA A 385 12.07 -26.30 -19.57
CA ALA A 385 12.93 -25.13 -19.78
C ALA A 385 13.11 -24.27 -18.50
N TYR A 386 12.22 -24.42 -17.51
CA TYR A 386 12.15 -23.50 -16.36
C TYR A 386 12.46 -24.20 -15.04
N ASP A 387 13.14 -23.48 -14.15
CA ASP A 387 13.38 -23.89 -12.77
C ASP A 387 12.20 -23.47 -11.88
N VAL A 388 11.61 -22.28 -12.13
CA VAL A 388 10.48 -21.74 -11.38
C VAL A 388 9.40 -21.23 -12.34
N ILE A 389 8.14 -21.50 -12.01
CA ILE A 389 6.97 -21.03 -12.77
C ILE A 389 6.03 -20.32 -11.79
N ILE A 390 5.63 -19.10 -12.11
CA ILE A 390 4.65 -18.30 -11.36
C ILE A 390 3.43 -18.10 -12.25
N LEU A 391 2.31 -18.67 -11.83
CA LEU A 391 1.03 -18.67 -12.53
C LEU A 391 -0.04 -18.01 -11.69
N ASN A 392 -0.89 -17.19 -12.32
CA ASN A 392 -2.09 -16.65 -11.70
C ASN A 392 -3.32 -16.99 -12.53
N PHE A 393 -4.37 -17.48 -11.85
CA PHE A 393 -5.72 -17.60 -12.37
C PHE A 393 -6.60 -16.48 -11.80
N ALA A 394 -7.11 -15.60 -12.66
CA ALA A 394 -7.80 -14.36 -12.30
C ALA A 394 -9.25 -14.56 -11.83
N ASN A 395 -9.81 -15.73 -12.04
CA ASN A 395 -11.25 -15.96 -12.09
C ASN A 395 -11.99 -15.64 -10.79
N CYS A 396 -11.52 -16.13 -9.64
CA CYS A 396 -12.27 -15.98 -8.39
C CYS A 396 -12.38 -14.52 -7.97
N ASP A 397 -11.33 -13.71 -8.24
CA ASP A 397 -11.34 -12.28 -7.97
C ASP A 397 -12.19 -11.51 -8.98
N MET A 398 -11.88 -11.65 -10.26
CA MET A 398 -12.52 -10.84 -11.30
C MET A 398 -14.02 -11.12 -11.44
N VAL A 399 -14.44 -12.37 -11.28
CA VAL A 399 -15.86 -12.75 -11.27
C VAL A 399 -16.50 -12.40 -9.93
N GLY A 400 -15.77 -12.57 -8.82
CA GLY A 400 -16.21 -12.17 -7.48
C GLY A 400 -16.63 -10.69 -7.41
N HIS A 401 -15.87 -9.81 -8.04
CA HIS A 401 -16.18 -8.38 -8.13
C HIS A 401 -17.52 -8.06 -8.81
N THR A 402 -18.09 -8.98 -9.59
CA THR A 402 -19.38 -8.78 -10.23
C THR A 402 -20.57 -8.94 -9.25
N GLY A 403 -20.35 -9.59 -8.11
CA GLY A 403 -21.39 -9.91 -7.13
C GLY A 403 -22.38 -10.99 -7.59
N VAL A 404 -22.11 -11.68 -8.72
CA VAL A 404 -22.99 -12.72 -9.28
C VAL A 404 -22.57 -14.10 -8.75
N PHE A 405 -23.27 -14.60 -7.76
CA PHE A 405 -22.91 -15.81 -7.00
C PHE A 405 -22.70 -17.05 -7.89
N ASP A 406 -23.68 -17.38 -8.77
CA ASP A 406 -23.57 -18.57 -9.63
C ASP A 406 -22.40 -18.49 -10.60
N ALA A 407 -22.05 -17.28 -11.05
CA ALA A 407 -20.88 -17.07 -11.89
C ALA A 407 -19.58 -17.27 -11.10
N ALA A 408 -19.51 -16.79 -9.85
CA ALA A 408 -18.37 -17.02 -8.98
C ALA A 408 -18.17 -18.51 -8.67
N VAL A 409 -19.24 -19.27 -8.42
CA VAL A 409 -19.20 -20.75 -8.28
C VAL A 409 -18.57 -21.37 -9.54
N LYS A 410 -19.03 -20.98 -10.72
CA LYS A 410 -18.48 -21.49 -11.99
C LYS A 410 -17.00 -21.11 -12.20
N ALA A 411 -16.61 -19.93 -11.78
CA ALA A 411 -15.21 -19.47 -11.80
C ALA A 411 -14.33 -20.37 -10.94
N VAL A 412 -14.75 -20.67 -9.71
CA VAL A 412 -14.03 -21.55 -8.78
C VAL A 412 -13.90 -22.95 -9.35
N GLU A 413 -14.97 -23.55 -9.90
CA GLU A 413 -14.93 -24.86 -10.55
C GLU A 413 -13.96 -24.91 -11.73
N THR A 414 -13.89 -23.84 -12.53
CA THR A 414 -12.95 -23.73 -13.65
C THR A 414 -11.50 -23.70 -13.16
N VAL A 415 -11.25 -22.95 -12.08
CA VAL A 415 -9.91 -22.88 -11.46
C VAL A 415 -9.51 -24.24 -10.89
N ASP A 416 -10.41 -24.96 -10.22
CA ASP A 416 -10.17 -26.30 -9.69
C ASP A 416 -9.67 -27.26 -10.80
N GLU A 417 -10.36 -27.29 -11.94
CA GLU A 417 -9.97 -28.13 -13.09
C GLU A 417 -8.59 -27.75 -13.63
N CYS A 418 -8.33 -26.45 -13.82
CA CYS A 418 -7.08 -25.95 -14.34
C CYS A 418 -5.90 -26.18 -13.38
N VAL A 419 -6.08 -25.93 -12.09
CA VAL A 419 -5.10 -26.20 -11.04
C VAL A 419 -4.72 -27.69 -11.05
N GLY A 420 -5.72 -28.58 -11.15
CA GLY A 420 -5.50 -30.03 -11.24
C GLY A 420 -4.56 -30.40 -12.38
N LYS A 421 -4.79 -29.86 -13.58
CA LYS A 421 -3.94 -30.14 -14.78
C LYS A 421 -2.52 -29.61 -14.60
N VAL A 422 -2.34 -28.41 -14.03
CA VAL A 422 -1.02 -27.82 -13.82
C VAL A 422 -0.23 -28.60 -12.77
N VAL A 423 -0.87 -29.02 -11.67
CA VAL A 423 -0.25 -29.86 -10.64
C VAL A 423 0.18 -31.20 -11.24
N ASP A 424 -0.70 -31.87 -11.98
CA ASP A 424 -0.39 -33.16 -12.62
C ASP A 424 0.82 -33.06 -13.58
N ALA A 425 0.88 -31.98 -14.38
CA ALA A 425 2.01 -31.75 -15.28
C ALA A 425 3.32 -31.48 -14.50
N THR A 426 3.27 -30.68 -13.44
CA THR A 426 4.42 -30.38 -12.59
C THR A 426 4.95 -31.65 -11.92
N MET A 427 4.06 -32.45 -11.34
CA MET A 427 4.42 -33.73 -10.69
C MET A 427 4.96 -34.75 -11.67
N LYS A 428 4.42 -34.84 -12.87
CA LYS A 428 4.92 -35.70 -13.96
C LYS A 428 6.37 -35.37 -14.33
N MET A 429 6.78 -34.11 -14.24
CA MET A 429 8.16 -33.67 -14.46
C MET A 429 9.06 -33.90 -13.23
N GLY A 430 8.54 -34.49 -12.15
CA GLY A 430 9.24 -34.68 -10.88
C GLY A 430 9.37 -33.42 -10.06
N GLY A 431 8.58 -32.40 -10.39
CA GLY A 431 8.59 -31.06 -9.75
C GLY A 431 7.78 -30.98 -8.46
N ILE A 432 7.73 -29.80 -7.91
CA ILE A 432 6.95 -29.45 -6.72
C ILE A 432 5.96 -28.36 -7.11
N ALA A 433 4.67 -28.54 -6.75
CA ALA A 433 3.65 -27.53 -6.96
C ALA A 433 3.21 -26.94 -5.61
N MET A 434 3.05 -25.62 -5.59
CA MET A 434 2.49 -24.84 -4.47
C MET A 434 1.22 -24.15 -4.94
N ILE A 435 0.14 -24.30 -4.21
CA ILE A 435 -1.15 -23.69 -4.53
C ILE A 435 -1.48 -22.71 -3.41
N THR A 436 -1.80 -21.47 -3.77
CA THR A 436 -2.17 -20.42 -2.82
C THR A 436 -3.13 -19.42 -3.44
N ALA A 437 -3.50 -18.37 -2.68
CA ALA A 437 -4.14 -17.17 -3.18
C ALA A 437 -3.40 -15.94 -2.62
N ASP A 438 -3.71 -14.78 -3.15
CA ASP A 438 -3.10 -13.51 -2.76
C ASP A 438 -3.99 -12.66 -1.86
N HIS A 439 -5.28 -12.90 -1.85
CA HIS A 439 -6.32 -12.36 -0.94
C HIS A 439 -7.62 -13.15 -1.11
N GLY A 440 -8.61 -12.87 -0.26
CA GLY A 440 -9.96 -13.42 -0.39
C GLY A 440 -10.91 -12.49 -1.16
N ASN A 441 -11.93 -13.09 -1.78
CA ASN A 441 -13.05 -12.43 -2.47
C ASN A 441 -14.24 -13.38 -2.60
N ALA A 442 -14.09 -14.50 -3.34
CA ALA A 442 -15.18 -15.41 -3.73
C ALA A 442 -15.80 -16.20 -2.56
N GLU A 443 -15.11 -16.32 -1.43
CA GLU A 443 -15.65 -16.97 -0.22
C GLU A 443 -16.70 -16.12 0.50
N THR A 444 -16.82 -14.82 0.15
CA THR A 444 -17.80 -13.91 0.76
C THR A 444 -18.49 -13.06 -0.31
N MET A 445 -19.53 -13.61 -0.92
CA MET A 445 -20.29 -12.98 -2.01
C MET A 445 -21.54 -12.23 -1.56
N THR A 446 -21.87 -12.27 -0.27
CA THR A 446 -23.10 -11.68 0.28
C THR A 446 -22.81 -10.95 1.57
N GLN A 447 -23.31 -9.72 1.71
CA GLN A 447 -23.24 -8.92 2.93
C GLN A 447 -24.28 -9.40 3.96
N GLU A 448 -24.16 -8.94 5.22
CA GLU A 448 -25.09 -9.30 6.30
C GLU A 448 -26.56 -8.91 5.99
N ASP A 449 -26.78 -7.88 5.19
CA ASP A 449 -28.11 -7.42 4.77
C ASP A 449 -28.66 -8.19 3.55
N GLY A 450 -27.93 -9.18 3.04
CA GLY A 450 -28.27 -9.98 1.87
C GLY A 450 -27.94 -9.33 0.53
N SER A 451 -27.35 -8.14 0.50
CA SER A 451 -26.88 -7.50 -0.74
C SER A 451 -25.60 -8.16 -1.25
N PRO A 452 -25.30 -8.07 -2.57
CA PRO A 452 -24.04 -8.60 -3.11
C PRO A 452 -22.82 -7.94 -2.46
N MET A 453 -21.83 -8.76 -2.09
CA MET A 453 -20.49 -8.31 -1.71
C MET A 453 -19.60 -8.35 -2.94
N THR A 454 -18.92 -7.25 -3.22
CA THR A 454 -18.03 -7.09 -4.39
C THR A 454 -16.62 -6.65 -4.02
N ALA A 455 -16.35 -6.51 -2.72
CA ALA A 455 -15.03 -6.12 -2.21
C ALA A 455 -14.24 -7.37 -1.77
N HIS A 456 -12.93 -7.20 -1.63
CA HIS A 456 -12.06 -8.22 -1.04
C HIS A 456 -12.41 -8.45 0.43
N THR A 457 -11.84 -9.49 1.01
CA THR A 457 -12.04 -9.87 2.42
C THR A 457 -10.74 -9.81 3.22
N THR A 458 -10.86 -10.00 4.52
CA THR A 458 -9.71 -10.19 5.42
C THR A 458 -9.48 -11.66 5.74
N ASP A 459 -10.20 -12.57 5.08
CA ASP A 459 -10.10 -13.99 5.32
C ASP A 459 -8.71 -14.53 4.98
N LEU A 460 -8.34 -15.63 5.62
CA LEU A 460 -7.08 -16.33 5.34
C LEU A 460 -7.14 -16.96 3.94
N VAL A 461 -5.99 -17.24 3.37
CA VAL A 461 -5.86 -17.92 2.08
C VAL A 461 -5.17 -19.27 2.24
N PRO A 462 -5.44 -20.26 1.38
CA PRO A 462 -4.81 -21.57 1.47
C PRO A 462 -3.35 -21.55 1.02
N PHE A 463 -2.56 -22.50 1.56
CA PHE A 463 -1.28 -22.88 1.01
C PHE A 463 -1.17 -24.41 1.03
N ILE A 464 -1.02 -25.04 -0.14
CA ILE A 464 -0.90 -26.50 -0.30
C ILE A 464 0.43 -26.80 -0.95
N LEU A 465 1.21 -27.74 -0.39
CA LEU A 465 2.52 -28.14 -0.88
C LEU A 465 2.48 -29.56 -1.47
N CYS A 466 2.38 -29.67 -2.80
CA CYS A 466 2.32 -30.92 -3.52
C CYS A 466 3.72 -31.38 -3.93
N GLY A 467 4.08 -32.64 -3.64
CA GLY A 467 5.34 -33.26 -4.06
C GLY A 467 6.49 -33.18 -3.04
N ALA A 468 6.28 -32.55 -1.91
CA ALA A 468 7.20 -32.59 -0.78
C ALA A 468 6.46 -33.07 0.48
N GLY A 469 6.95 -34.10 1.14
CA GLY A 469 6.39 -34.63 2.39
C GLY A 469 6.93 -33.84 3.57
N SER A 470 6.27 -32.75 3.98
CA SER A 470 6.71 -31.89 5.08
C SER A 470 5.50 -31.40 5.87
N GLU A 471 5.68 -31.21 7.18
CA GLU A 471 4.71 -30.50 8.00
C GLU A 471 4.85 -28.99 7.75
N LEU A 472 3.72 -28.26 7.72
CA LEU A 472 3.69 -26.81 7.48
C LEU A 472 3.23 -26.07 8.72
N ARG A 473 3.83 -24.91 8.96
CA ARG A 473 3.36 -23.92 9.94
C ARG A 473 2.42 -22.90 9.28
N GLN A 474 1.57 -22.27 10.05
CA GLN A 474 0.87 -21.07 9.62
C GLN A 474 1.85 -19.93 9.31
N GLY A 475 1.45 -19.03 8.42
CA GLY A 475 2.30 -17.94 8.02
C GLY A 475 1.57 -16.80 7.30
N ARG A 476 2.29 -16.09 6.47
CA ARG A 476 1.81 -14.95 5.69
C ARG A 476 2.35 -15.03 4.26
N LEU A 477 1.85 -14.21 3.35
CA LEU A 477 2.24 -14.25 1.93
C LEU A 477 3.76 -14.05 1.72
N ALA A 478 4.41 -13.28 2.57
CA ALA A 478 5.86 -13.05 2.53
C ALA A 478 6.70 -14.32 2.76
N ASP A 479 6.11 -15.38 3.31
CA ASP A 479 6.78 -16.64 3.60
C ASP A 479 6.87 -17.58 2.38
N ILE A 480 6.15 -17.26 1.30
CA ILE A 480 6.08 -18.12 0.09
C ILE A 480 7.42 -18.16 -0.65
N ALA A 481 8.06 -17.00 -0.91
CA ALA A 481 9.34 -16.99 -1.63
C ALA A 481 10.46 -17.74 -0.86
N PRO A 482 10.65 -17.55 0.46
CA PRO A 482 11.56 -18.37 1.24
C PRO A 482 11.23 -19.88 1.19
N THR A 483 9.95 -20.24 1.13
CA THR A 483 9.52 -21.64 0.99
C THR A 483 9.88 -22.22 -0.37
N ILE A 484 9.69 -21.43 -1.46
CA ILE A 484 10.14 -21.83 -2.81
C ILE A 484 11.66 -22.08 -2.82
N LEU A 485 12.44 -21.19 -2.25
CA LEU A 485 13.89 -21.35 -2.16
C LEU A 485 14.29 -22.57 -1.33
N ASP A 486 13.60 -22.81 -0.22
CA ASP A 486 13.89 -23.95 0.67
C ASP A 486 13.64 -25.31 -0.02
N VAL A 487 12.54 -25.50 -0.75
CA VAL A 487 12.30 -26.73 -1.52
C VAL A 487 13.28 -26.92 -2.66
N MET A 488 13.84 -25.83 -3.19
CA MET A 488 14.90 -25.87 -4.20
C MET A 488 16.29 -26.11 -3.59
N GLY A 489 16.41 -26.18 -2.26
CA GLY A 489 17.70 -26.32 -1.56
C GLY A 489 18.57 -25.07 -1.61
N LEU A 490 17.96 -23.88 -1.79
CA LEU A 490 18.63 -22.59 -1.88
C LEU A 490 18.45 -21.81 -0.57
N ALA A 491 19.47 -21.08 -0.17
CA ALA A 491 19.35 -20.13 0.96
C ALA A 491 18.58 -18.88 0.53
N ALA A 492 17.71 -18.38 1.38
CA ALA A 492 17.08 -17.07 1.16
C ALA A 492 18.12 -15.94 1.34
N PRO A 493 18.04 -14.86 0.52
CA PRO A 493 18.91 -13.69 0.71
C PRO A 493 18.53 -12.93 2.01
N GLU A 494 19.49 -12.15 2.55
CA GLU A 494 19.32 -11.43 3.83
C GLU A 494 18.15 -10.42 3.80
N GLU A 495 17.80 -9.91 2.64
CA GLU A 495 16.69 -8.96 2.48
C GLU A 495 15.31 -9.60 2.65
N MET A 496 15.19 -10.92 2.56
CA MET A 496 13.94 -11.63 2.82
C MET A 496 13.77 -11.86 4.33
N ASP A 497 12.78 -11.23 4.95
CA ASP A 497 12.42 -11.42 6.36
C ASP A 497 11.37 -12.53 6.57
N GLY A 498 10.76 -13.00 5.48
CA GLY A 498 9.88 -14.16 5.49
C GLY A 498 10.63 -15.42 5.89
N GLN A 499 9.91 -16.37 6.43
CA GLN A 499 10.47 -17.65 6.88
C GLN A 499 9.82 -18.79 6.11
N THR A 500 10.57 -19.86 5.82
CA THR A 500 9.98 -21.06 5.22
C THR A 500 8.76 -21.55 6.02
N LEU A 501 7.71 -21.96 5.31
CA LEU A 501 6.53 -22.59 5.92
C LEU A 501 6.79 -24.03 6.35
N ILE A 502 7.89 -24.64 5.89
CA ILE A 502 8.25 -26.01 6.19
C ILE A 502 8.80 -26.10 7.61
N VAL A 503 8.20 -26.98 8.43
CA VAL A 503 8.69 -27.32 9.75
C VAL A 503 9.88 -28.28 9.60
N LYS A 504 11.03 -27.91 10.17
CA LYS A 504 12.28 -28.71 10.14
C LYS A 504 12.49 -29.46 11.43
#